data_68a5c991b4189032e70fcfe0ba027d3a
#
_entry.id   68a5c991b4189032e70fcfe0ba027d3a
#
_cell.length_a   1.000
_cell.length_b   1.000
_cell.length_c   1.000
_cell.angle_alpha   90.00
_cell.angle_beta   90.00
_cell.angle_gamma   90.00
#
_symmetry.space_group_name_H-M   'P 1'
#
loop_
_entity.id
_entity.type
_entity.pdbx_description
1 polymer ?
#
loop_
_entity_poly.entity_id
_entity_poly.type
_entity_poly.pdbx_seq_one_letter_code
_entity_poly.pdbx_strand_id
1 'polypeptide(L)'
;MTTTVSILIAFGVYLLGMIGIGIWSMRQTKGADDFFLGGRGLSAPVAAMSAQASDMSGWLLMGLPGSVYALGTGQAWIAVGLGLGTIANWLIIARPLRAYTIVAGNSMTLPEFFGNRYHDEKKILLGISSVIIVIFFLVYTASALASGGKLFNTVFGLDYHIALFLGAAVILIYTFMGGFLAVCSTDFFQGLLMLIAILAVPVLAWGFVGGDFHNMLANTGVNPDNYLSFTYNGDHPITAVEIISNMAWGLGYCGMPHILIRFMAIRSEKELKKSSAIAIVWVVLSLGFTIAIGLLGRAFLYPEILGVTEGAPSAESVFIEMIQKVFIEKIPIPFIAGLFICGILAAVMSTADSQLLVCSSSVSKDIYQNILNPEASDKKVLNVARLTTFGVAVLAFFIAWDPNSSIMDLVSDAWAGLGAAFGPLVVMSLFWRRTNLPGAVAGLVSGAATVLIWDYLPIVNGQTIGNATGIYSLLVGFVISLCFIVIVSMVTKAPDETILAQFDEYKKYEEKDM
;
A
#
# COMPACT_ATOMS: atom_id res chain seq x y z
N MET A 1 -27.91 -25.85 2.61
CA MET A 1 -26.50 -25.68 2.20
C MET A 1 -25.72 -25.33 3.48
N THR A 2 -24.59 -25.96 3.75
CA THR A 2 -23.81 -25.63 4.95
C THR A 2 -23.20 -24.22 4.81
N THR A 3 -22.96 -23.55 5.94
CA THR A 3 -22.32 -22.22 5.97
C THR A 3 -21.02 -22.20 5.17
N THR A 4 -20.15 -23.18 5.40
CA THR A 4 -18.87 -23.32 4.69
C THR A 4 -19.03 -23.43 3.17
N VAL A 5 -20.00 -24.24 2.70
CA VAL A 5 -20.27 -24.37 1.26
C VAL A 5 -20.74 -23.06 0.65
N SER A 6 -21.57 -22.27 1.37
CA SER A 6 -22.03 -20.96 0.91
C SER A 6 -20.87 -19.97 0.77
N ILE A 7 -19.96 -19.95 1.75
CA ILE A 7 -18.75 -19.13 1.71
C ILE A 7 -17.84 -19.55 0.54
N LEU A 8 -17.59 -20.85 0.36
CA LEU A 8 -16.78 -21.36 -0.75
C LEU A 8 -17.37 -21.02 -2.13
N ILE A 9 -18.70 -21.03 -2.26
CA ILE A 9 -19.36 -20.60 -3.50
C ILE A 9 -19.12 -19.09 -3.73
N ALA A 10 -19.21 -18.26 -2.70
CA ALA A 10 -18.92 -16.83 -2.83
C ALA A 10 -17.46 -16.58 -3.27
N PHE A 11 -16.50 -17.30 -2.69
CA PHE A 11 -15.09 -17.27 -3.11
C PHE A 11 -14.93 -17.71 -4.58
N GLY A 12 -15.59 -18.81 -4.98
CA GLY A 12 -15.57 -19.29 -6.35
C GLY A 12 -16.11 -18.26 -7.34
N VAL A 13 -17.25 -17.64 -7.03
CA VAL A 13 -17.86 -16.58 -7.87
C VAL A 13 -16.93 -15.37 -7.97
N TYR A 14 -16.37 -14.92 -6.85
CA TYR A 14 -15.42 -13.81 -6.83
C TYR A 14 -14.18 -14.11 -7.69
N LEU A 15 -13.50 -15.23 -7.45
CA LEU A 15 -12.27 -15.60 -8.16
C LEU A 15 -12.51 -15.78 -9.67
N LEU A 16 -13.61 -16.45 -10.07
CA LEU A 16 -13.98 -16.61 -11.47
C LEU A 16 -14.28 -15.25 -12.14
N GLY A 17 -14.93 -14.34 -11.40
CA GLY A 17 -15.16 -12.97 -11.86
C GLY A 17 -13.85 -12.23 -12.11
N MET A 18 -12.91 -12.28 -11.18
CA MET A 18 -11.59 -11.62 -11.29
C MET A 18 -10.77 -12.22 -12.43
N ILE A 19 -10.74 -13.54 -12.56
CA ILE A 19 -10.08 -14.24 -13.69
C ILE A 19 -10.70 -13.81 -15.02
N GLY A 20 -12.03 -13.74 -15.11
CA GLY A 20 -12.73 -13.28 -16.31
C GLY A 20 -12.35 -11.85 -16.72
N ILE A 21 -12.30 -10.92 -15.77
CA ILE A 21 -11.88 -9.53 -15.99
C ILE A 21 -10.40 -9.48 -16.41
N GLY A 22 -9.53 -10.23 -15.73
CA GLY A 22 -8.12 -10.34 -16.07
C GLY A 22 -7.89 -10.81 -17.51
N ILE A 23 -8.54 -11.89 -17.92
CA ILE A 23 -8.46 -12.42 -19.31
C ILE A 23 -8.98 -11.39 -20.32
N TRP A 24 -10.09 -10.72 -20.03
CA TRP A 24 -10.63 -9.69 -20.90
C TRP A 24 -9.65 -8.53 -21.10
N SER A 25 -9.04 -8.05 -20.00
CA SER A 25 -8.06 -6.95 -20.04
C SER A 25 -6.76 -7.35 -20.72
N MET A 26 -6.27 -8.60 -20.53
CA MET A 26 -5.09 -9.13 -21.23
C MET A 26 -5.23 -9.06 -22.76
N ARG A 27 -6.42 -9.28 -23.29
CA ARG A 27 -6.67 -9.21 -24.74
C ARG A 27 -6.51 -7.79 -25.31
N GLN A 28 -6.51 -6.78 -24.46
CA GLN A 28 -6.32 -5.37 -24.86
C GLN A 28 -4.86 -4.95 -24.83
N THR A 29 -3.98 -5.69 -24.15
CA THR A 29 -2.54 -5.41 -24.03
C THR A 29 -1.85 -5.82 -25.34
N LYS A 30 -1.27 -4.84 -26.06
CA LYS A 30 -0.66 -5.06 -27.39
C LYS A 30 0.86 -4.98 -27.41
N GLY A 31 1.51 -4.52 -26.32
CA GLY A 31 2.96 -4.34 -26.29
C GLY A 31 3.50 -4.10 -24.89
N ALA A 32 4.80 -3.86 -24.79
CA ALA A 32 5.49 -3.59 -23.51
C ALA A 32 4.96 -2.33 -22.82
N ASP A 33 4.66 -1.27 -23.57
CA ASP A 33 4.11 -0.01 -23.03
C ASP A 33 2.76 -0.21 -22.36
N ASP A 34 1.89 -1.03 -22.98
CA ASP A 34 0.60 -1.41 -22.38
C ASP A 34 0.79 -2.30 -21.16
N PHE A 35 1.79 -3.19 -21.20
CA PHE A 35 2.07 -4.10 -20.09
C PHE A 35 2.56 -3.37 -18.84
N PHE A 36 3.46 -2.37 -18.98
CA PHE A 36 4.07 -1.68 -17.84
C PHE A 36 3.31 -0.42 -17.37
N LEU A 37 2.64 0.31 -18.28
CA LEU A 37 1.98 1.59 -17.95
C LEU A 37 0.58 1.74 -18.56
N GLY A 38 0.06 0.73 -19.28
CA GLY A 38 -1.27 0.80 -19.88
C GLY A 38 -1.41 1.86 -20.96
N GLY A 39 -0.32 2.22 -21.66
CA GLY A 39 -0.33 3.24 -22.71
C GLY A 39 -0.80 4.62 -22.25
N ARG A 40 -0.75 4.94 -20.95
CA ARG A 40 -1.32 6.15 -20.32
C ARG A 40 -2.82 6.34 -20.66
N GLY A 41 -3.56 5.24 -20.65
CA GLY A 41 -4.99 5.21 -21.07
C GLY A 41 -6.00 5.21 -19.92
N LEU A 42 -5.59 5.28 -18.64
CA LEU A 42 -6.50 5.12 -17.52
C LEU A 42 -7.55 6.23 -17.44
N SER A 43 -8.81 5.81 -17.31
CA SER A 43 -9.93 6.70 -17.01
C SER A 43 -9.96 7.08 -15.51
N ALA A 44 -10.65 8.16 -15.18
CA ALA A 44 -10.70 8.67 -13.82
C ALA A 44 -11.15 7.64 -12.76
N PRO A 45 -12.27 6.92 -12.94
CA PRO A 45 -12.70 5.95 -11.94
C PRO A 45 -11.69 4.80 -11.76
N VAL A 46 -11.15 4.28 -12.88
CA VAL A 46 -10.20 3.17 -12.84
C VAL A 46 -8.91 3.60 -12.15
N ALA A 47 -8.36 4.77 -12.50
CA ALA A 47 -7.13 5.27 -11.89
C ALA A 47 -7.29 5.53 -10.39
N ALA A 48 -8.39 6.17 -9.97
CA ALA A 48 -8.66 6.44 -8.57
C ALA A 48 -8.84 5.14 -7.77
N MET A 49 -9.71 4.25 -8.24
CA MET A 49 -10.01 2.99 -7.54
C MET A 49 -8.80 2.06 -7.51
N SER A 50 -8.04 1.98 -8.61
CA SER A 50 -6.82 1.17 -8.64
C SER A 50 -5.74 1.74 -7.71
N ALA A 51 -5.53 3.06 -7.67
CA ALA A 51 -4.60 3.67 -6.73
C ALA A 51 -4.97 3.36 -5.28
N GLN A 52 -6.24 3.49 -4.93
CA GLN A 52 -6.72 3.24 -3.57
C GLN A 52 -6.73 1.74 -3.22
N ALA A 53 -7.19 0.88 -4.12
CA ALA A 53 -7.22 -0.56 -3.87
C ALA A 53 -5.82 -1.17 -3.78
N SER A 54 -4.85 -0.68 -4.57
CA SER A 54 -3.47 -1.15 -4.51
C SER A 54 -2.70 -0.65 -3.28
N ASP A 55 -3.10 0.47 -2.71
CA ASP A 55 -2.56 1.03 -1.47
C ASP A 55 -3.13 0.32 -0.24
N MET A 56 -4.44 0.19 -0.18
CA MET A 56 -5.19 -0.26 0.97
C MET A 56 -5.28 -1.79 1.03
N SER A 57 -4.21 -2.41 1.50
CA SER A 57 -4.02 -3.85 1.64
C SER A 57 -4.64 -4.42 2.93
N GLY A 58 -4.11 -5.55 3.38
CA GLY A 58 -4.42 -6.13 4.69
C GLY A 58 -4.23 -5.15 5.86
N TRP A 59 -3.36 -4.15 5.73
CA TRP A 59 -3.20 -3.15 6.79
C TRP A 59 -4.48 -2.35 7.06
N LEU A 60 -5.25 -1.99 6.01
CA LEU A 60 -6.50 -1.24 6.18
C LEU A 60 -7.62 -2.08 6.77
N LEU A 61 -7.74 -3.36 6.36
CA LEU A 61 -8.88 -4.22 6.72
C LEU A 61 -8.61 -5.12 7.92
N MET A 62 -7.36 -5.28 8.32
CA MET A 62 -6.92 -6.13 9.42
C MET A 62 -6.00 -5.37 10.38
N GLY A 63 -4.91 -4.76 9.91
CA GLY A 63 -3.90 -4.11 10.75
C GLY A 63 -4.44 -2.91 11.52
N LEU A 64 -4.90 -1.87 10.83
CA LEU A 64 -5.41 -0.64 11.47
C LEU A 64 -6.65 -0.89 12.34
N PRO A 65 -7.70 -1.60 11.88
CA PRO A 65 -8.84 -1.88 12.75
C PRO A 65 -8.44 -2.77 13.95
N GLY A 66 -7.48 -3.67 13.79
CA GLY A 66 -6.91 -4.46 14.88
C GLY A 66 -6.18 -3.59 15.92
N SER A 67 -5.38 -2.62 15.48
CA SER A 67 -4.72 -1.68 16.38
C SER A 67 -5.72 -0.80 17.13
N VAL A 68 -6.76 -0.30 16.44
CA VAL A 68 -7.84 0.47 17.07
C VAL A 68 -8.65 -0.40 18.04
N TYR A 69 -8.93 -1.65 17.68
CA TYR A 69 -9.59 -2.61 18.56
C TYR A 69 -8.82 -2.85 19.86
N ALA A 70 -7.50 -2.97 19.77
CA ALA A 70 -6.63 -3.21 20.91
C ALA A 70 -6.41 -1.97 21.78
N LEU A 71 -6.15 -0.81 21.18
CA LEU A 71 -5.62 0.38 21.83
C LEU A 71 -6.56 1.60 21.82
N GLY A 72 -7.66 1.54 21.06
CA GLY A 72 -8.66 2.61 21.01
C GLY A 72 -8.35 3.71 19.99
N THR A 73 -9.04 4.84 20.16
CA THR A 73 -9.10 5.96 19.21
C THR A 73 -7.74 6.66 18.99
N GLY A 74 -6.80 6.53 19.93
CA GLY A 74 -5.45 7.08 19.76
C GLY A 74 -4.72 6.57 18.52
N GLN A 75 -5.03 5.37 18.05
CA GLN A 75 -4.48 4.81 16.80
C GLN A 75 -5.02 5.51 15.54
N ALA A 76 -6.11 6.26 15.66
CA ALA A 76 -6.68 7.01 14.54
C ALA A 76 -5.74 8.11 14.01
N TRP A 77 -4.72 8.54 14.74
CA TRP A 77 -3.70 9.47 14.23
C TRP A 77 -2.94 8.92 13.01
N ILE A 78 -2.79 7.59 12.90
CA ILE A 78 -2.27 6.94 11.70
C ILE A 78 -3.20 7.23 10.51
N ALA A 79 -4.50 7.02 10.68
CA ALA A 79 -5.50 7.28 9.63
C ALA A 79 -5.57 8.78 9.27
N VAL A 80 -5.46 9.68 10.25
CA VAL A 80 -5.41 11.13 9.98
C VAL A 80 -4.19 11.46 9.11
N GLY A 81 -3.01 10.96 9.47
CA GLY A 81 -1.78 11.15 8.70
C GLY A 81 -1.91 10.60 7.28
N LEU A 82 -2.39 9.37 7.13
CA LEU A 82 -2.61 8.73 5.83
C LEU A 82 -3.64 9.48 4.97
N GLY A 83 -4.76 9.92 5.56
CA GLY A 83 -5.76 10.71 4.86
C GLY A 83 -5.19 12.03 4.32
N LEU A 84 -4.48 12.78 5.16
CA LEU A 84 -3.82 14.03 4.75
C LEU A 84 -2.74 13.78 3.70
N GLY A 85 -1.94 12.73 3.85
CA GLY A 85 -0.91 12.34 2.89
C GLY A 85 -1.48 11.98 1.52
N THR A 86 -2.55 11.19 1.48
CA THR A 86 -3.26 10.83 0.24
C THR A 86 -3.81 12.08 -0.44
N ILE A 87 -4.49 12.96 0.30
CA ILE A 87 -5.04 14.22 -0.23
C ILE A 87 -3.92 15.08 -0.81
N ALA A 88 -2.84 15.27 -0.08
CA ALA A 88 -1.67 16.02 -0.54
C ALA A 88 -1.05 15.39 -1.80
N ASN A 89 -0.91 14.06 -1.84
CA ASN A 89 -0.34 13.35 -2.98
C ASN A 89 -1.18 13.54 -4.25
N TRP A 90 -2.51 13.43 -4.16
CA TRP A 90 -3.41 13.65 -5.29
C TRP A 90 -3.46 15.12 -5.76
N LEU A 91 -3.41 16.08 -4.83
CA LEU A 91 -3.57 17.50 -5.17
C LEU A 91 -2.24 18.17 -5.56
N ILE A 92 -1.11 17.72 -4.98
CA ILE A 92 0.19 18.39 -5.13
C ILE A 92 1.12 17.60 -6.07
N ILE A 93 1.19 16.26 -5.92
CA ILE A 93 2.19 15.44 -6.62
C ILE A 93 1.68 14.89 -7.95
N ALA A 94 0.43 14.45 -8.01
CA ALA A 94 -0.09 13.66 -9.13
C ALA A 94 0.04 14.39 -10.48
N ARG A 95 -0.32 15.66 -10.54
CA ARG A 95 -0.28 16.47 -11.76
C ARG A 95 1.16 16.76 -12.23
N PRO A 96 2.05 17.34 -11.39
CA PRO A 96 3.44 17.57 -11.77
C PRO A 96 4.15 16.29 -12.19
N LEU A 97 3.92 15.16 -11.48
CA LEU A 97 4.55 13.89 -11.81
C LEU A 97 4.11 13.37 -13.19
N ARG A 98 2.79 13.40 -13.47
CA ARG A 98 2.28 13.02 -14.79
C ARG A 98 2.91 13.87 -15.91
N ALA A 99 2.89 15.18 -15.75
CA ALA A 99 3.43 16.12 -16.74
C ALA A 99 4.93 15.89 -16.95
N TYR A 100 5.71 15.79 -15.87
CA TYR A 100 7.15 15.66 -15.99
C TYR A 100 7.58 14.30 -16.55
N THR A 101 6.91 13.22 -16.22
CA THR A 101 7.25 11.90 -16.79
C THR A 101 7.02 11.84 -18.31
N ILE A 102 6.10 12.64 -18.85
CA ILE A 102 5.88 12.77 -20.29
C ILE A 102 7.06 13.53 -20.92
N VAL A 103 7.41 14.69 -20.38
CA VAL A 103 8.51 15.54 -20.88
C VAL A 103 9.86 14.83 -20.72
N ALA A 104 10.07 14.13 -19.62
CA ALA A 104 11.29 13.35 -19.36
C ALA A 104 11.26 12.00 -20.10
N GLY A 105 11.27 12.03 -21.42
CA GLY A 105 11.41 10.86 -22.27
C GLY A 105 10.24 9.89 -22.25
N ASN A 106 9.03 10.34 -21.88
CA ASN A 106 7.84 9.48 -21.71
C ASN A 106 8.08 8.28 -20.79
N SER A 107 8.75 8.51 -19.65
CA SER A 107 9.17 7.48 -18.70
C SER A 107 8.02 6.59 -18.23
N MET A 108 8.23 5.27 -18.22
CA MET A 108 7.22 4.28 -17.90
C MET A 108 7.32 3.78 -16.44
N THR A 109 8.49 3.89 -15.83
CA THR A 109 8.73 3.53 -14.43
C THR A 109 9.24 4.72 -13.64
N LEU A 110 9.15 4.67 -12.32
CA LEU A 110 9.70 5.72 -11.47
C LEU A 110 11.25 5.77 -11.53
N PRO A 111 11.99 4.63 -11.53
CA PRO A 111 13.43 4.63 -11.77
C PRO A 111 13.83 5.24 -13.11
N GLU A 112 13.11 4.92 -14.19
CA GLU A 112 13.33 5.50 -15.51
C GLU A 112 13.10 7.02 -15.52
N PHE A 113 12.05 7.50 -14.82
CA PHE A 113 11.81 8.92 -14.65
C PHE A 113 13.01 9.63 -14.00
N PHE A 114 13.55 9.08 -12.92
CA PHE A 114 14.72 9.66 -12.28
C PHE A 114 15.95 9.63 -13.19
N GLY A 115 16.19 8.53 -13.89
CA GLY A 115 17.27 8.44 -14.88
C GLY A 115 17.18 9.53 -15.94
N ASN A 116 15.99 9.72 -16.51
CA ASN A 116 15.73 10.72 -17.54
C ASN A 116 15.75 12.16 -17.00
N ARG A 117 15.23 12.38 -15.78
CA ARG A 117 15.20 13.70 -15.11
C ARG A 117 16.59 14.24 -14.82
N TYR A 118 17.53 13.35 -14.45
CA TYR A 118 18.88 13.73 -14.05
C TYR A 118 19.95 13.41 -15.11
N HIS A 119 19.53 12.98 -16.29
CA HIS A 119 20.42 12.53 -17.37
C HIS A 119 21.48 11.54 -16.87
N ASP A 120 21.02 10.48 -16.17
CA ASP A 120 21.86 9.44 -15.58
C ASP A 120 22.41 8.49 -16.66
N GLU A 121 23.40 8.94 -17.42
CA GLU A 121 24.02 8.15 -18.50
C GLU A 121 24.62 6.82 -17.98
N LYS A 122 25.12 6.80 -16.75
CA LYS A 122 25.70 5.61 -16.12
C LYS A 122 24.67 4.69 -15.50
N LYS A 123 23.40 5.09 -15.49
CA LYS A 123 22.26 4.32 -14.94
C LYS A 123 22.44 3.90 -13.48
N ILE A 124 23.19 4.70 -12.70
CA ILE A 124 23.45 4.46 -11.28
C ILE A 124 22.18 4.67 -10.45
N LEU A 125 21.51 5.81 -10.66
CA LEU A 125 20.27 6.13 -9.94
C LEU A 125 19.15 5.18 -10.33
N LEU A 126 19.04 4.84 -11.63
CA LEU A 126 18.10 3.84 -12.12
C LEU A 126 18.33 2.47 -11.46
N GLY A 127 19.57 2.00 -11.38
CA GLY A 127 19.90 0.71 -10.75
C GLY A 127 19.64 0.69 -9.25
N ILE A 128 20.09 1.73 -8.51
CA ILE A 128 19.90 1.80 -7.06
C ILE A 128 18.41 1.89 -6.71
N SER A 129 17.63 2.72 -7.41
CA SER A 129 16.20 2.83 -7.17
C SER A 129 15.46 1.51 -7.44
N SER A 130 15.82 0.78 -8.50
CA SER A 130 15.23 -0.52 -8.80
C SER A 130 15.53 -1.56 -7.71
N VAL A 131 16.75 -1.58 -7.18
CA VAL A 131 17.14 -2.50 -6.08
C VAL A 131 16.35 -2.17 -4.79
N ILE A 132 16.26 -0.90 -4.43
CA ILE A 132 15.51 -0.45 -3.24
C ILE A 132 14.03 -0.84 -3.36
N ILE A 133 13.42 -0.67 -4.54
CA ILE A 133 12.04 -1.10 -4.81
C ILE A 133 11.88 -2.59 -4.53
N VAL A 134 12.76 -3.43 -5.06
CA VAL A 134 12.66 -4.89 -4.88
C VAL A 134 12.81 -5.29 -3.42
N ILE A 135 13.75 -4.69 -2.67
CA ILE A 135 13.99 -5.01 -1.26
C ILE A 135 12.74 -4.71 -0.42
N PHE A 136 12.21 -3.50 -0.49
CA PHE A 136 11.08 -3.11 0.37
C PHE A 136 9.75 -3.70 -0.10
N PHE A 137 9.52 -3.86 -1.40
CA PHE A 137 8.32 -4.56 -1.84
C PHE A 137 8.35 -6.07 -1.59
N LEU A 138 9.52 -6.68 -1.44
CA LEU A 138 9.61 -8.06 -0.96
C LEU A 138 8.99 -8.20 0.44
N VAL A 139 9.32 -7.29 1.36
CA VAL A 139 8.74 -7.25 2.72
C VAL A 139 7.26 -6.92 2.67
N TYR A 140 6.86 -5.94 1.85
CA TYR A 140 5.45 -5.57 1.72
C TYR A 140 4.61 -6.71 1.11
N THR A 141 5.12 -7.42 0.10
CA THR A 141 4.46 -8.61 -0.44
C THR A 141 4.31 -9.70 0.60
N ALA A 142 5.30 -9.87 1.49
CA ALA A 142 5.20 -10.82 2.60
C ALA A 142 4.02 -10.47 3.54
N SER A 143 3.76 -9.19 3.82
CA SER A 143 2.59 -8.78 4.61
C SER A 143 1.28 -9.15 3.94
N ALA A 144 1.20 -9.03 2.62
CA ALA A 144 0.03 -9.45 1.85
C ALA A 144 -0.18 -10.97 1.93
N LEU A 145 0.88 -11.77 1.80
CA LEU A 145 0.81 -13.22 1.95
C LEU A 145 0.41 -13.63 3.37
N ALA A 146 0.98 -12.98 4.40
CA ALA A 146 0.61 -13.21 5.79
C ALA A 146 -0.88 -12.87 6.04
N SER A 147 -1.37 -11.76 5.48
CA SER A 147 -2.79 -11.39 5.55
C SER A 147 -3.69 -12.45 4.93
N GLY A 148 -3.32 -12.96 3.75
CA GLY A 148 -4.02 -14.08 3.10
C GLY A 148 -4.01 -15.35 3.95
N GLY A 149 -2.85 -15.70 4.54
CA GLY A 149 -2.70 -16.83 5.44
C GLY A 149 -3.60 -16.71 6.68
N LYS A 150 -3.59 -15.57 7.36
CA LYS A 150 -4.47 -15.30 8.51
C LYS A 150 -5.96 -15.32 8.13
N LEU A 151 -6.31 -14.78 6.95
CA LEU A 151 -7.68 -14.81 6.44
C LEU A 151 -8.18 -16.25 6.29
N PHE A 152 -7.45 -17.11 5.56
CA PHE A 152 -7.85 -18.50 5.34
C PHE A 152 -7.81 -19.34 6.64
N ASN A 153 -6.85 -19.08 7.53
CA ASN A 153 -6.78 -19.70 8.84
C ASN A 153 -8.04 -19.37 9.67
N THR A 154 -8.39 -18.08 9.78
CA THR A 154 -9.55 -17.61 10.59
C THR A 154 -10.87 -18.09 9.99
N VAL A 155 -11.06 -18.04 8.68
CA VAL A 155 -12.34 -18.38 8.03
C VAL A 155 -12.60 -19.87 7.96
N PHE A 156 -11.57 -20.67 7.70
CA PHE A 156 -11.72 -22.11 7.43
C PHE A 156 -11.13 -23.01 8.53
N GLY A 157 -10.51 -22.43 9.57
CA GLY A 157 -9.87 -23.19 10.64
C GLY A 157 -8.67 -24.04 10.17
N LEU A 158 -8.04 -23.67 9.07
CA LEU A 158 -6.88 -24.38 8.52
C LEU A 158 -5.62 -24.06 9.33
N ASP A 159 -4.67 -25.00 9.35
CA ASP A 159 -3.31 -24.68 9.81
C ASP A 159 -2.76 -23.47 9.07
N TYR A 160 -2.04 -22.58 9.78
CA TYR A 160 -1.56 -21.33 9.21
C TYR A 160 -0.68 -21.53 7.96
N HIS A 161 0.22 -22.53 7.97
CA HIS A 161 1.13 -22.76 6.84
C HIS A 161 0.39 -23.28 5.61
N ILE A 162 -0.65 -24.12 5.81
CA ILE A 162 -1.55 -24.56 4.74
C ILE A 162 -2.34 -23.36 4.19
N ALA A 163 -2.87 -22.54 5.08
CA ALA A 163 -3.61 -21.32 4.73
C ALA A 163 -2.73 -20.32 3.96
N LEU A 164 -1.48 -20.11 4.41
CA LEU A 164 -0.48 -19.29 3.76
C LEU A 164 -0.17 -19.80 2.35
N PHE A 165 0.04 -21.11 2.19
CA PHE A 165 0.29 -21.71 0.88
C PHE A 165 -0.90 -21.52 -0.07
N LEU A 166 -2.11 -21.73 0.39
CA LEU A 166 -3.32 -21.53 -0.43
C LEU A 166 -3.50 -20.05 -0.80
N GLY A 167 -3.31 -19.13 0.13
CA GLY A 167 -3.36 -17.68 -0.12
C GLY A 167 -2.31 -17.25 -1.16
N ALA A 168 -1.08 -17.70 -0.99
CA ALA A 168 0.00 -17.43 -1.94
C ALA A 168 -0.30 -18.01 -3.34
N ALA A 169 -0.82 -19.23 -3.42
CA ALA A 169 -1.19 -19.85 -4.68
C ALA A 169 -2.28 -19.06 -5.43
N VAL A 170 -3.32 -18.61 -4.71
CA VAL A 170 -4.39 -17.78 -5.29
C VAL A 170 -3.83 -16.47 -5.85
N ILE A 171 -2.99 -15.77 -5.07
CA ILE A 171 -2.37 -14.51 -5.48
C ILE A 171 -1.48 -14.73 -6.71
N LEU A 172 -0.63 -15.76 -6.70
CA LEU A 172 0.29 -16.06 -7.82
C LEU A 172 -0.45 -16.39 -9.11
N ILE A 173 -1.44 -17.29 -9.07
CA ILE A 173 -2.21 -17.68 -10.25
C ILE A 173 -2.83 -16.44 -10.90
N TYR A 174 -3.35 -15.54 -10.08
CA TYR A 174 -3.99 -14.34 -10.54
C TYR A 174 -2.98 -13.32 -11.11
N THR A 175 -1.87 -13.07 -10.42
CA THR A 175 -0.84 -12.09 -10.82
C THR A 175 -0.16 -12.47 -12.15
N PHE A 176 0.02 -13.75 -12.42
CA PHE A 176 0.61 -14.20 -13.70
C PHE A 176 -0.27 -13.90 -14.94
N MET A 177 -1.55 -13.61 -14.73
CA MET A 177 -2.50 -13.45 -15.83
C MET A 177 -2.48 -12.07 -16.48
N GLY A 178 -1.91 -11.02 -15.85
CA GLY A 178 -2.08 -9.66 -16.34
C GLY A 178 -0.85 -8.76 -16.28
N GLY A 179 -0.84 -7.74 -17.16
CA GLY A 179 -0.02 -6.54 -17.04
C GLY A 179 -0.81 -5.43 -16.32
N PHE A 180 -0.30 -4.21 -16.38
CA PHE A 180 -0.82 -3.06 -15.66
C PHE A 180 -2.32 -2.77 -15.91
N LEU A 181 -2.81 -2.90 -17.16
CA LEU A 181 -4.23 -2.69 -17.49
C LEU A 181 -5.13 -3.73 -16.83
N ALA A 182 -4.67 -4.99 -16.76
CA ALA A 182 -5.45 -6.05 -16.11
C ALA A 182 -5.52 -5.79 -14.60
N VAL A 183 -4.39 -5.48 -13.96
CA VAL A 183 -4.32 -5.10 -12.56
C VAL A 183 -5.26 -3.94 -12.26
N CYS A 184 -5.16 -2.82 -13.00
CA CYS A 184 -6.03 -1.66 -12.77
C CYS A 184 -7.52 -1.96 -12.99
N SER A 185 -7.85 -2.84 -13.93
CA SER A 185 -9.26 -3.21 -14.19
C SER A 185 -9.84 -4.07 -13.07
N THR A 186 -9.08 -5.02 -12.56
CA THR A 186 -9.49 -5.84 -11.42
C THR A 186 -9.54 -5.04 -10.14
N ASP A 187 -8.56 -4.16 -9.90
CA ASP A 187 -8.53 -3.24 -8.76
C ASP A 187 -9.79 -2.39 -8.66
N PHE A 188 -10.37 -1.98 -9.79
CA PHE A 188 -11.61 -1.21 -9.79
C PHE A 188 -12.76 -1.98 -9.13
N PHE A 189 -12.96 -3.25 -9.48
CA PHE A 189 -14.02 -4.07 -8.91
C PHE A 189 -13.69 -4.51 -7.47
N GLN A 190 -12.42 -4.80 -7.22
CA GLN A 190 -11.90 -5.14 -5.90
C GLN A 190 -12.09 -3.98 -4.92
N GLY A 191 -11.70 -2.76 -5.32
CA GLY A 191 -11.90 -1.56 -4.52
C GLY A 191 -13.38 -1.29 -4.22
N LEU A 192 -14.27 -1.48 -5.20
CA LEU A 192 -15.70 -1.33 -4.96
C LEU A 192 -16.23 -2.33 -3.93
N LEU A 193 -15.83 -3.60 -4.03
CA LEU A 193 -16.21 -4.65 -3.06
C LEU A 193 -15.68 -4.33 -1.67
N MET A 194 -14.41 -3.90 -1.57
CA MET A 194 -13.81 -3.46 -0.31
C MET A 194 -14.60 -2.33 0.34
N LEU A 195 -14.91 -1.28 -0.43
CA LEU A 195 -15.62 -0.11 0.10
C LEU A 195 -17.02 -0.50 0.61
N ILE A 196 -17.76 -1.30 -0.15
CA ILE A 196 -19.08 -1.79 0.27
C ILE A 196 -18.97 -2.56 1.59
N ALA A 197 -18.00 -3.46 1.73
CA ALA A 197 -17.82 -4.24 2.94
C ALA A 197 -17.45 -3.34 4.15
N ILE A 198 -16.49 -2.42 3.97
CA ILE A 198 -16.05 -1.48 5.00
C ILE A 198 -17.22 -0.62 5.52
N LEU A 199 -18.09 -0.17 4.63
CA LEU A 199 -19.23 0.68 4.99
C LEU A 199 -20.37 -0.13 5.62
N ALA A 200 -20.74 -1.26 5.03
CA ALA A 200 -21.92 -2.04 5.43
C ALA A 200 -21.76 -2.72 6.79
N VAL A 201 -20.60 -3.34 7.04
CA VAL A 201 -20.41 -4.17 8.25
C VAL A 201 -20.54 -3.36 9.54
N PRO A 202 -19.81 -2.25 9.75
CA PRO A 202 -19.94 -1.48 11.00
C PRO A 202 -21.32 -0.81 11.13
N VAL A 203 -21.96 -0.39 10.04
CA VAL A 203 -23.33 0.15 10.09
C VAL A 203 -24.33 -0.90 10.58
N LEU A 204 -24.23 -2.13 10.05
CA LEU A 204 -25.10 -3.23 10.51
C LEU A 204 -24.75 -3.67 11.93
N ALA A 205 -23.47 -3.77 12.27
CA ALA A 205 -23.03 -4.10 13.62
C ALA A 205 -23.54 -3.09 14.64
N TRP A 206 -23.49 -1.79 14.33
CA TRP A 206 -24.07 -0.74 15.18
C TRP A 206 -25.55 -0.96 15.49
N GLY A 207 -26.32 -1.40 14.49
CA GLY A 207 -27.75 -1.73 14.69
C GLY A 207 -27.99 -2.90 15.66
N PHE A 208 -27.00 -3.76 15.88
CA PHE A 208 -27.07 -4.87 16.84
C PHE A 208 -26.40 -4.56 18.18
N VAL A 209 -25.61 -3.50 18.28
CA VAL A 209 -25.07 -2.98 19.53
C VAL A 209 -26.20 -2.25 20.23
N GLY A 210 -26.98 -2.96 21.02
CA GLY A 210 -28.09 -2.38 21.81
C GLY A 210 -27.58 -1.76 23.10
N GLY A 211 -28.23 -0.69 23.56
CA GLY A 211 -27.97 -0.13 24.89
C GLY A 211 -26.85 0.93 24.93
N ASP A 212 -26.25 1.07 26.11
CA ASP A 212 -25.20 2.06 26.35
C ASP A 212 -23.83 1.54 25.87
N PHE A 213 -23.35 2.07 24.76
CA PHE A 213 -22.07 1.70 24.15
C PHE A 213 -20.88 1.88 25.11
N HIS A 214 -20.91 2.92 25.93
CA HIS A 214 -19.87 3.19 26.91
C HIS A 214 -19.80 2.06 27.97
N ASN A 215 -20.95 1.63 28.49
CA ASN A 215 -21.02 0.50 29.42
C ASN A 215 -20.61 -0.83 28.76
N MET A 216 -20.95 -1.02 27.49
CA MET A 216 -20.50 -2.21 26.75
C MET A 216 -18.99 -2.27 26.61
N LEU A 217 -18.34 -1.14 26.32
CA LEU A 217 -16.88 -1.06 26.31
C LEU A 217 -16.27 -1.33 27.68
N ALA A 218 -16.83 -0.78 28.75
CA ALA A 218 -16.36 -1.04 30.12
C ALA A 218 -16.38 -2.54 30.46
N ASN A 219 -17.40 -3.28 30.02
CA ASN A 219 -17.48 -4.72 30.20
C ASN A 219 -16.34 -5.50 29.52
N THR A 220 -15.68 -4.93 28.50
CA THR A 220 -14.54 -5.55 27.83
C THR A 220 -13.21 -5.32 28.57
N GLY A 221 -13.24 -4.69 29.74
CA GLY A 221 -12.07 -4.45 30.58
C GLY A 221 -11.24 -3.20 30.18
N VAL A 222 -11.73 -2.36 29.26
CA VAL A 222 -11.08 -1.07 28.94
C VAL A 222 -11.74 0.07 29.72
N ASN A 223 -10.99 1.15 29.95
CA ASN A 223 -11.59 2.42 30.38
C ASN A 223 -12.20 3.11 29.16
N PRO A 224 -13.53 3.26 29.05
CA PRO A 224 -14.17 3.80 27.86
C PRO A 224 -13.76 5.24 27.54
N ASP A 225 -13.54 6.09 28.56
CA ASP A 225 -13.14 7.49 28.35
C ASP A 225 -11.75 7.57 27.72
N ASN A 226 -10.80 6.75 28.17
CA ASN A 226 -9.48 6.65 27.56
C ASN A 226 -9.56 6.02 26.18
N TYR A 227 -10.29 4.92 26.04
CA TYR A 227 -10.41 4.14 24.80
C TYR A 227 -11.03 4.95 23.65
N LEU A 228 -11.99 5.82 23.94
CA LEU A 228 -12.63 6.70 22.96
C LEU A 228 -11.89 8.04 22.75
N SER A 229 -10.82 8.29 23.51
CA SER A 229 -10.07 9.52 23.43
C SER A 229 -8.97 9.47 22.36
N PHE A 230 -8.80 10.56 21.62
CA PHE A 230 -7.66 10.76 20.70
C PHE A 230 -6.32 10.97 21.42
N THR A 231 -6.35 11.15 22.72
CA THR A 231 -5.16 11.48 23.53
C THR A 231 -4.67 10.29 24.36
N TYR A 232 -5.23 9.10 24.14
CA TYR A 232 -4.84 7.88 24.85
C TYR A 232 -4.62 6.71 23.89
N ASN A 233 -3.61 5.89 24.17
CA ASN A 233 -3.39 4.55 23.63
C ASN A 233 -3.61 3.53 24.75
N GLY A 234 -4.72 2.81 24.71
CA GLY A 234 -5.14 2.01 25.87
C GLY A 234 -5.30 2.91 27.11
N ASP A 235 -4.51 2.64 28.14
CA ASP A 235 -4.57 3.40 29.40
C ASP A 235 -3.46 4.45 29.57
N HIS A 236 -2.55 4.63 28.60
CA HIS A 236 -1.52 5.65 28.70
C HIS A 236 -1.80 6.85 27.80
N PRO A 237 -1.52 8.09 28.26
CA PRO A 237 -1.68 9.28 27.46
C PRO A 237 -0.65 9.33 26.33
N ILE A 238 -1.11 9.67 25.12
CA ILE A 238 -0.25 9.81 23.94
C ILE A 238 0.58 11.07 24.02
N THR A 239 1.86 10.96 23.75
CA THR A 239 2.78 12.09 23.65
C THR A 239 2.67 12.80 22.30
N ALA A 240 3.09 14.07 22.22
CA ALA A 240 3.17 14.80 20.95
C ALA A 240 4.11 14.10 19.94
N VAL A 241 5.15 13.42 20.41
CA VAL A 241 6.07 12.65 19.57
C VAL A 241 5.36 11.46 18.93
N GLU A 242 4.55 10.73 19.68
CA GLU A 242 3.75 9.61 19.14
C GLU A 242 2.71 10.09 18.11
N ILE A 243 2.06 11.23 18.37
CA ILE A 243 1.10 11.82 17.41
C ILE A 243 1.81 12.16 16.09
N ILE A 244 2.95 12.87 16.16
CA ILE A 244 3.73 13.24 14.98
C ILE A 244 4.23 11.98 14.26
N SER A 245 4.67 10.99 15.00
CA SER A 245 5.15 9.69 14.50
C SER A 245 4.05 8.95 13.75
N ASN A 246 2.85 8.85 14.31
CA ASN A 246 1.70 8.23 13.69
C ASN A 246 1.22 9.00 12.45
N MET A 247 1.22 10.33 12.50
CA MET A 247 0.87 11.15 11.33
C MET A 247 1.91 11.09 10.22
N ALA A 248 3.17 10.77 10.53
CA ALA A 248 4.24 10.64 9.54
C ALA A 248 3.99 9.54 8.50
N TRP A 249 3.10 8.58 8.76
CA TRP A 249 2.66 7.60 7.75
C TRP A 249 2.22 8.27 6.45
N GLY A 250 1.60 9.45 6.52
CA GLY A 250 1.18 10.23 5.35
C GLY A 250 2.32 10.66 4.42
N LEU A 251 3.55 10.83 4.94
CA LEU A 251 4.72 11.18 4.13
C LEU A 251 5.09 10.07 3.13
N GLY A 252 4.75 8.83 3.44
CA GLY A 252 5.04 7.68 2.57
C GLY A 252 4.40 7.78 1.20
N TYR A 253 3.21 8.40 1.07
CA TYR A 253 2.48 8.48 -0.21
C TYR A 253 3.29 9.09 -1.35
N CYS A 254 4.14 10.08 -1.06
CA CYS A 254 5.00 10.69 -2.07
C CYS A 254 6.07 9.74 -2.61
N GLY A 255 6.35 8.63 -1.92
CA GLY A 255 7.42 7.69 -2.24
C GLY A 255 6.94 6.30 -2.67
N MET A 256 5.64 6.05 -2.83
CA MET A 256 5.09 4.72 -3.16
C MET A 256 5.03 4.47 -4.67
N PRO A 257 5.95 3.70 -5.26
CA PRO A 257 6.01 3.52 -6.72
C PRO A 257 4.72 2.96 -7.32
N HIS A 258 4.06 2.01 -6.65
CA HIS A 258 2.82 1.40 -7.13
C HIS A 258 1.63 2.38 -7.15
N ILE A 259 1.61 3.40 -6.30
CA ILE A 259 0.60 4.47 -6.32
C ILE A 259 0.96 5.50 -7.39
N LEU A 260 2.21 5.96 -7.40
CA LEU A 260 2.70 7.01 -8.29
C LEU A 260 2.56 6.64 -9.78
N ILE A 261 2.74 5.36 -10.11
CA ILE A 261 2.57 4.87 -11.48
C ILE A 261 1.13 5.05 -11.99
N ARG A 262 0.11 5.04 -11.11
CA ARG A 262 -1.28 5.30 -11.50
C ARG A 262 -1.45 6.76 -11.94
N PHE A 263 -0.79 7.71 -11.28
CA PHE A 263 -0.80 9.11 -11.72
C PHE A 263 -0.16 9.29 -13.10
N MET A 264 0.97 8.62 -13.33
CA MET A 264 1.66 8.62 -14.62
C MET A 264 0.77 8.05 -15.74
N ALA A 265 -0.07 7.07 -15.43
CA ALA A 265 -0.90 6.34 -16.40
C ALA A 265 -2.23 7.01 -16.75
N ILE A 266 -2.64 8.08 -16.06
CA ILE A 266 -3.92 8.78 -16.33
C ILE A 266 -3.87 9.45 -17.70
N ARG A 267 -4.94 9.26 -18.51
CA ARG A 267 -4.96 9.69 -19.92
C ARG A 267 -4.98 11.21 -20.13
N SER A 268 -5.50 11.99 -19.20
CA SER A 268 -5.57 13.44 -19.32
C SER A 268 -5.66 14.14 -17.98
N GLU A 269 -5.37 15.45 -17.93
CA GLU A 269 -5.50 16.24 -16.71
C GLU A 269 -6.94 16.37 -16.24
N LYS A 270 -7.90 16.46 -17.17
CA LYS A 270 -9.31 16.46 -16.83
C LYS A 270 -9.73 15.17 -16.09
N GLU A 271 -9.18 14.03 -16.51
CA GLU A 271 -9.40 12.77 -15.80
C GLU A 271 -8.69 12.76 -14.45
N LEU A 272 -7.49 13.36 -14.34
CA LEU A 272 -6.76 13.49 -13.09
C LEU A 272 -7.57 14.25 -12.02
N LYS A 273 -8.16 15.40 -12.37
CA LYS A 273 -9.01 16.17 -11.46
C LYS A 273 -10.20 15.36 -10.95
N LYS A 274 -10.83 14.58 -11.82
CA LYS A 274 -11.92 13.68 -11.43
C LYS A 274 -11.42 12.52 -10.55
N SER A 275 -10.26 11.93 -10.89
CA SER A 275 -9.63 10.87 -10.09
C SER A 275 -9.34 11.35 -8.68
N SER A 276 -8.79 12.56 -8.53
CA SER A 276 -8.48 13.15 -7.23
C SER A 276 -9.74 13.27 -6.36
N ALA A 277 -10.86 13.75 -6.93
CA ALA A 277 -12.11 13.87 -6.19
C ALA A 277 -12.64 12.50 -5.72
N ILE A 278 -12.63 11.49 -6.60
CA ILE A 278 -13.05 10.11 -6.26
C ILE A 278 -12.15 9.54 -5.15
N ALA A 279 -10.84 9.66 -5.30
CA ALA A 279 -9.88 9.12 -4.34
C ALA A 279 -9.98 9.79 -2.96
N ILE A 280 -10.20 11.11 -2.91
CA ILE A 280 -10.37 11.84 -1.65
C ILE A 280 -11.64 11.40 -0.91
N VAL A 281 -12.76 11.27 -1.61
CA VAL A 281 -14.00 10.76 -1.00
C VAL A 281 -13.78 9.33 -0.49
N TRP A 282 -13.16 8.49 -1.31
CA TRP A 282 -12.90 7.10 -0.98
C TRP A 282 -12.00 6.97 0.27
N VAL A 283 -10.89 7.71 0.36
CA VAL A 283 -9.97 7.62 1.50
C VAL A 283 -10.61 8.10 2.80
N VAL A 284 -11.40 9.16 2.77
CA VAL A 284 -12.09 9.67 3.97
C VAL A 284 -13.10 8.63 4.48
N LEU A 285 -13.89 8.03 3.58
CA LEU A 285 -14.86 7.01 3.95
C LEU A 285 -14.17 5.75 4.47
N SER A 286 -13.21 5.21 3.73
CA SER A 286 -12.55 3.95 4.09
C SER A 286 -11.80 4.05 5.42
N LEU A 287 -10.98 5.09 5.63
CA LEU A 287 -10.26 5.28 6.88
C LEU A 287 -11.20 5.53 8.07
N GLY A 288 -12.23 6.37 7.89
CA GLY A 288 -13.21 6.65 8.95
C GLY A 288 -13.97 5.39 9.39
N PHE A 289 -14.45 4.61 8.44
CA PHE A 289 -15.18 3.36 8.75
C PHE A 289 -14.26 2.24 9.24
N THR A 290 -12.99 2.22 8.84
CA THR A 290 -12.00 1.29 9.39
C THR A 290 -11.76 1.52 10.90
N ILE A 291 -11.68 2.79 11.32
CA ILE A 291 -11.63 3.14 12.74
C ILE A 291 -12.92 2.66 13.45
N ALA A 292 -14.07 2.89 12.83
CA ALA A 292 -15.35 2.44 13.39
C ALA A 292 -15.40 0.89 13.53
N ILE A 293 -14.82 0.13 12.59
CA ILE A 293 -14.70 -1.34 12.71
C ILE A 293 -13.94 -1.72 13.98
N GLY A 294 -12.79 -1.09 14.25
CA GLY A 294 -12.01 -1.39 15.46
C GLY A 294 -12.79 -1.07 16.74
N LEU A 295 -13.35 0.14 16.84
CA LEU A 295 -14.08 0.60 18.02
C LEU A 295 -15.35 -0.21 18.29
N LEU A 296 -16.18 -0.41 17.25
CA LEU A 296 -17.43 -1.17 17.37
C LEU A 296 -17.16 -2.65 17.60
N GLY A 297 -16.14 -3.20 16.93
CA GLY A 297 -15.76 -4.60 17.06
C GLY A 297 -15.48 -4.97 18.50
N ARG A 298 -14.85 -4.09 19.29
CA ARG A 298 -14.56 -4.34 20.71
C ARG A 298 -15.81 -4.64 21.52
N ALA A 299 -16.84 -3.82 21.38
CA ALA A 299 -18.12 -4.02 22.08
C ALA A 299 -18.98 -5.12 21.44
N PHE A 300 -19.01 -5.19 20.10
CA PHE A 300 -19.88 -6.11 19.36
C PHE A 300 -19.47 -7.57 19.51
N LEU A 301 -18.17 -7.85 19.61
CA LEU A 301 -17.66 -9.23 19.74
C LEU A 301 -17.71 -9.74 21.18
N TYR A 302 -17.89 -8.87 22.19
CA TYR A 302 -17.99 -9.31 23.59
C TYR A 302 -19.00 -10.46 23.74
N PRO A 303 -18.75 -11.50 24.61
CA PRO A 303 -17.69 -11.60 25.62
C PRO A 303 -16.32 -12.10 25.11
N GLU A 304 -16.18 -12.47 23.85
CA GLU A 304 -14.91 -12.88 23.29
C GLU A 304 -14.05 -11.63 22.99
N ILE A 305 -12.82 -11.61 23.56
CA ILE A 305 -11.89 -10.49 23.38
C ILE A 305 -10.70 -10.98 22.57
N LEU A 306 -10.62 -10.55 21.31
CA LEU A 306 -9.58 -10.94 20.38
C LEU A 306 -8.19 -10.55 20.91
N GLY A 307 -7.25 -11.49 20.82
CA GLY A 307 -5.86 -11.31 21.28
C GLY A 307 -5.68 -11.37 22.79
N VAL A 308 -6.75 -11.54 23.59
CA VAL A 308 -6.72 -11.60 25.05
C VAL A 308 -7.37 -12.87 25.57
N THR A 309 -8.57 -13.22 25.10
CA THR A 309 -9.26 -14.45 25.48
C THR A 309 -8.49 -15.66 24.99
N GLU A 310 -8.26 -16.65 25.87
CA GLU A 310 -7.54 -17.87 25.50
C GLU A 310 -8.20 -18.57 24.30
N GLY A 311 -7.42 -18.84 23.26
CA GLY A 311 -7.89 -19.45 22.01
C GLY A 311 -8.59 -18.50 21.02
N ALA A 312 -8.83 -17.23 21.38
CA ALA A 312 -9.38 -16.25 20.46
C ALA A 312 -8.35 -15.85 19.38
N PRO A 313 -8.79 -15.55 18.14
CA PRO A 313 -7.95 -15.00 17.11
C PRO A 313 -7.26 -13.68 17.53
N SER A 314 -6.22 -13.27 16.78
CA SER A 314 -5.57 -11.99 17.03
C SER A 314 -6.51 -10.80 16.76
N ALA A 315 -6.21 -9.63 17.34
CA ALA A 315 -6.99 -8.40 17.11
C ALA A 315 -7.08 -8.02 15.62
N GLU A 316 -6.09 -8.39 14.79
CA GLU A 316 -6.11 -8.17 13.35
C GLU A 316 -7.27 -8.92 12.63
N SER A 317 -7.91 -9.89 13.28
CA SER A 317 -9.07 -10.62 12.75
C SER A 317 -10.41 -9.91 12.98
N VAL A 318 -10.43 -8.75 13.66
CA VAL A 318 -11.68 -8.09 14.09
C VAL A 318 -12.69 -7.90 12.97
N PHE A 319 -12.27 -7.52 11.78
CA PHE A 319 -13.19 -7.31 10.66
C PHE A 319 -13.77 -8.64 10.15
N ILE A 320 -12.97 -9.70 10.11
CA ILE A 320 -13.42 -11.06 9.72
C ILE A 320 -14.47 -11.55 10.70
N GLU A 321 -14.19 -11.45 12.00
CA GLU A 321 -15.10 -11.89 13.07
C GLU A 321 -16.40 -11.07 13.08
N MET A 322 -16.33 -9.75 12.84
CA MET A 322 -17.53 -8.92 12.69
C MET A 322 -18.38 -9.35 11.49
N ILE A 323 -17.77 -9.64 10.32
CA ILE A 323 -18.49 -10.14 9.14
C ILE A 323 -19.19 -11.46 9.48
N GLN A 324 -18.49 -12.40 10.11
CA GLN A 324 -19.06 -13.70 10.48
C GLN A 324 -20.22 -13.52 11.47
N LYS A 325 -20.03 -12.74 12.53
CA LYS A 325 -21.07 -12.51 13.54
C LYS A 325 -22.29 -11.80 12.95
N VAL A 326 -22.11 -10.81 12.06
CA VAL A 326 -23.23 -10.12 11.39
C VAL A 326 -23.97 -11.06 10.44
N PHE A 327 -23.28 -11.74 9.52
CA PHE A 327 -23.90 -12.43 8.38
C PHE A 327 -24.04 -13.95 8.54
N ILE A 328 -23.59 -14.52 9.65
CA ILE A 328 -23.81 -15.94 9.97
C ILE A 328 -24.72 -16.06 11.18
N GLU A 329 -24.49 -15.27 12.26
CA GLU A 329 -25.24 -15.39 13.51
C GLU A 329 -26.48 -14.49 13.56
N LYS A 330 -26.35 -13.18 13.17
CA LYS A 330 -27.42 -12.18 13.30
C LYS A 330 -28.34 -12.16 12.08
N ILE A 331 -27.76 -12.14 10.88
CA ILE A 331 -28.48 -12.15 9.59
C ILE A 331 -27.99 -13.38 8.84
N PRO A 332 -28.66 -14.55 8.90
CA PRO A 332 -28.12 -15.82 8.41
C PRO A 332 -28.07 -15.87 6.88
N ILE A 333 -27.19 -15.09 6.26
CA ILE A 333 -26.91 -15.06 4.82
C ILE A 333 -25.41 -15.34 4.59
N PRO A 334 -24.95 -16.59 4.75
CA PRO A 334 -23.52 -16.93 4.68
C PRO A 334 -22.86 -16.63 3.34
N PHE A 335 -23.62 -16.55 2.24
CA PHE A 335 -23.10 -16.13 0.93
C PHE A 335 -22.62 -14.68 0.96
N ILE A 336 -23.35 -13.77 1.60
CA ILE A 336 -22.95 -12.38 1.76
C ILE A 336 -21.73 -12.27 2.69
N ALA A 337 -21.69 -13.08 3.77
CA ALA A 337 -20.47 -13.19 4.59
C ALA A 337 -19.26 -13.54 3.72
N GLY A 338 -19.38 -14.56 2.87
CA GLY A 338 -18.32 -14.97 1.94
C GLY A 338 -17.91 -13.86 0.97
N LEU A 339 -18.85 -13.11 0.40
CA LEU A 339 -18.54 -11.97 -0.47
C LEU A 339 -17.78 -10.86 0.25
N PHE A 340 -18.18 -10.53 1.49
CA PHE A 340 -17.48 -9.48 2.26
C PHE A 340 -16.10 -9.94 2.76
N ILE A 341 -15.94 -11.21 3.08
CA ILE A 341 -14.63 -11.82 3.31
C ILE A 341 -13.77 -11.77 2.04
N CYS A 342 -14.35 -11.98 0.85
CA CYS A 342 -13.66 -11.73 -0.42
C CYS A 342 -13.25 -10.26 -0.60
N GLY A 343 -13.90 -9.30 0.05
CA GLY A 343 -13.43 -7.91 0.11
C GLY A 343 -12.07 -7.78 0.78
N ILE A 344 -11.82 -8.55 1.85
CA ILE A 344 -10.49 -8.61 2.50
C ILE A 344 -9.48 -9.29 1.58
N LEU A 345 -9.86 -10.42 0.95
CA LEU A 345 -9.00 -11.07 -0.04
C LEU A 345 -8.70 -10.14 -1.23
N ALA A 346 -9.67 -9.35 -1.67
CA ALA A 346 -9.52 -8.35 -2.72
C ALA A 346 -8.44 -7.31 -2.37
N ALA A 347 -8.44 -6.81 -1.13
CA ALA A 347 -7.41 -5.88 -0.65
C ALA A 347 -6.01 -6.50 -0.67
N VAL A 348 -5.90 -7.75 -0.25
CA VAL A 348 -4.63 -8.48 -0.27
C VAL A 348 -4.15 -8.70 -1.72
N MET A 349 -5.04 -9.12 -2.61
CA MET A 349 -4.70 -9.44 -4.01
C MET A 349 -4.31 -8.18 -4.80
N SER A 350 -5.11 -7.11 -4.74
CA SER A 350 -4.87 -5.86 -5.49
C SER A 350 -3.54 -5.17 -5.09
N THR A 351 -3.15 -5.32 -3.84
CA THR A 351 -1.87 -4.78 -3.38
C THR A 351 -0.70 -5.69 -3.79
N ALA A 352 -0.82 -6.99 -3.57
CA ALA A 352 0.25 -7.95 -3.90
C ALA A 352 0.58 -7.95 -5.39
N ASP A 353 -0.42 -7.96 -6.28
CA ASP A 353 -0.18 -7.95 -7.73
C ASP A 353 0.43 -6.62 -8.20
N SER A 354 0.03 -5.51 -7.62
CA SER A 354 0.62 -4.20 -7.91
C SER A 354 2.08 -4.11 -7.49
N GLN A 355 2.43 -4.64 -6.33
CA GLN A 355 3.80 -4.69 -5.81
C GLN A 355 4.66 -5.64 -6.64
N LEU A 356 4.16 -6.83 -6.95
CA LEU A 356 4.83 -7.80 -7.79
C LEU A 356 5.05 -7.28 -9.22
N LEU A 357 4.08 -6.53 -9.77
CA LEU A 357 4.22 -5.88 -11.07
C LEU A 357 5.33 -4.81 -11.07
N VAL A 358 5.41 -3.98 -10.03
CA VAL A 358 6.48 -2.97 -9.91
C VAL A 358 7.84 -3.65 -9.70
N CYS A 359 7.95 -4.67 -8.86
CA CYS A 359 9.18 -5.46 -8.74
C CYS A 359 9.60 -6.07 -10.08
N SER A 360 8.64 -6.67 -10.79
CA SER A 360 8.93 -7.31 -12.08
C SER A 360 9.37 -6.30 -13.14
N SER A 361 8.77 -5.10 -13.18
CA SER A 361 9.19 -4.02 -14.08
C SER A 361 10.57 -3.47 -13.73
N SER A 362 10.86 -3.26 -12.44
CA SER A 362 12.17 -2.79 -11.98
C SER A 362 13.30 -3.77 -12.32
N VAL A 363 13.06 -5.08 -12.21
CA VAL A 363 14.09 -6.07 -12.59
C VAL A 363 14.13 -6.27 -14.10
N SER A 364 12.99 -6.45 -14.78
CA SER A 364 12.97 -6.85 -16.18
C SER A 364 13.23 -5.68 -17.15
N LYS A 365 12.62 -4.52 -16.88
CA LYS A 365 12.79 -3.34 -17.72
C LYS A 365 13.97 -2.50 -17.27
N ASP A 366 14.01 -2.10 -15.99
CA ASP A 366 15.01 -1.14 -15.54
C ASP A 366 16.40 -1.77 -15.42
N ILE A 367 16.52 -2.95 -14.78
CA ILE A 367 17.83 -3.62 -14.63
C ILE A 367 18.17 -4.43 -15.88
N TYR A 368 17.33 -5.41 -16.27
CA TYR A 368 17.69 -6.34 -17.32
C TYR A 368 17.75 -5.66 -18.69
N GLN A 369 16.68 -4.98 -19.13
CA GLN A 369 16.64 -4.35 -20.45
C GLN A 369 17.50 -3.09 -20.50
N ASN A 370 17.30 -2.14 -19.57
CA ASN A 370 17.97 -0.85 -19.67
C ASN A 370 19.45 -0.89 -19.29
N ILE A 371 19.90 -1.77 -18.36
CA ILE A 371 21.31 -1.83 -17.90
C ILE A 371 22.07 -2.98 -18.57
N LEU A 372 21.53 -4.22 -18.49
CA LEU A 372 22.29 -5.42 -18.84
C LEU A 372 22.19 -5.80 -20.32
N ASN A 373 21.03 -5.64 -20.94
CA ASN A 373 20.81 -6.07 -22.33
C ASN A 373 19.84 -5.14 -23.08
N PRO A 374 20.30 -3.96 -23.55
CA PRO A 374 19.46 -2.97 -24.23
C PRO A 374 18.76 -3.48 -25.50
N GLU A 375 19.30 -4.53 -26.12
CA GLU A 375 18.73 -5.15 -27.34
C GLU A 375 17.80 -6.34 -27.03
N ALA A 376 17.43 -6.53 -25.76
CA ALA A 376 16.55 -7.64 -25.39
C ALA A 376 15.17 -7.49 -26.05
N SER A 377 14.71 -8.57 -26.68
CA SER A 377 13.34 -8.60 -27.23
C SER A 377 12.29 -8.56 -26.13
N ASP A 378 11.11 -8.01 -26.43
CA ASP A 378 9.96 -7.94 -25.49
C ASP A 378 9.64 -9.29 -24.87
N LYS A 379 9.73 -10.37 -25.65
CA LYS A 379 9.51 -11.73 -25.13
C LYS A 379 10.49 -12.11 -24.02
N LYS A 380 11.78 -11.72 -24.15
CA LYS A 380 12.78 -11.97 -23.11
C LYS A 380 12.53 -11.13 -21.88
N VAL A 381 12.19 -9.86 -22.05
CA VAL A 381 11.84 -8.94 -20.95
C VAL A 381 10.64 -9.47 -20.17
N LEU A 382 9.57 -9.90 -20.85
CA LEU A 382 8.39 -10.49 -20.21
C LEU A 382 8.69 -11.81 -19.49
N ASN A 383 9.60 -12.65 -20.01
CA ASN A 383 10.01 -13.87 -19.31
C ASN A 383 10.79 -13.54 -18.02
N VAL A 384 11.68 -12.54 -18.05
CA VAL A 384 12.38 -12.07 -16.86
C VAL A 384 11.38 -11.49 -15.85
N ALA A 385 10.38 -10.73 -16.30
CA ALA A 385 9.32 -10.20 -15.45
C ALA A 385 8.58 -11.33 -14.70
N ARG A 386 8.16 -12.37 -15.41
CA ARG A 386 7.48 -13.54 -14.81
C ARG A 386 8.35 -14.28 -13.81
N LEU A 387 9.63 -14.50 -14.16
CA LEU A 387 10.57 -15.15 -13.26
C LEU A 387 10.79 -14.32 -11.99
N THR A 388 10.89 -13.01 -12.12
CA THR A 388 11.01 -12.08 -10.98
C THR A 388 9.77 -12.14 -10.08
N THR A 389 8.57 -12.09 -10.68
CA THR A 389 7.32 -12.21 -9.93
C THR A 389 7.29 -13.49 -9.09
N PHE A 390 7.65 -14.61 -9.69
CA PHE A 390 7.73 -15.90 -8.99
C PHE A 390 8.79 -15.88 -7.88
N GLY A 391 10.00 -15.42 -8.18
CA GLY A 391 11.10 -15.36 -7.21
C GLY A 391 10.78 -14.47 -6.01
N VAL A 392 10.22 -13.29 -6.23
CA VAL A 392 9.80 -12.37 -5.15
C VAL A 392 8.71 -13.00 -4.30
N ALA A 393 7.71 -13.64 -4.91
CA ALA A 393 6.65 -14.29 -4.17
C ALA A 393 7.13 -15.48 -3.33
N VAL A 394 8.08 -16.29 -3.84
CA VAL A 394 8.70 -17.36 -3.07
C VAL A 394 9.50 -16.82 -1.88
N LEU A 395 10.29 -15.77 -2.07
CA LEU A 395 11.02 -15.15 -0.96
C LEU A 395 10.07 -14.52 0.06
N ALA A 396 9.03 -13.83 -0.40
CA ALA A 396 7.99 -13.25 0.46
C ALA A 396 7.24 -14.32 1.27
N PHE A 397 7.02 -15.50 0.70
CA PHE A 397 6.40 -16.63 1.39
C PHE A 397 7.21 -17.09 2.60
N PHE A 398 8.55 -17.14 2.49
CA PHE A 398 9.41 -17.49 3.61
C PHE A 398 9.47 -16.38 4.68
N ILE A 399 9.38 -15.10 4.30
CA ILE A 399 9.29 -13.99 5.27
C ILE A 399 7.96 -14.08 6.04
N ALA A 400 6.86 -14.43 5.36
CA ALA A 400 5.53 -14.57 5.95
C ALA A 400 5.34 -15.88 6.75
N TRP A 401 6.38 -16.69 6.95
CA TRP A 401 6.28 -18.03 7.54
C TRP A 401 5.86 -18.01 9.01
N ASP A 402 6.23 -16.99 9.78
CA ASP A 402 5.85 -16.89 11.18
C ASP A 402 4.38 -16.46 11.34
N PRO A 403 3.51 -17.33 11.93
CA PRO A 403 2.10 -16.99 12.14
C PRO A 403 1.87 -15.81 13.10
N ASN A 404 2.87 -15.49 13.94
CA ASN A 404 2.81 -14.40 14.91
C ASN A 404 3.26 -13.06 14.33
N SER A 405 3.77 -13.03 13.09
CA SER A 405 4.17 -11.78 12.45
C SER A 405 2.99 -10.81 12.36
N SER A 406 3.19 -9.56 12.80
CA SER A 406 2.20 -8.49 12.67
C SER A 406 2.13 -8.00 11.22
N ILE A 407 0.92 -7.94 10.67
CA ILE A 407 0.70 -7.36 9.34
C ILE A 407 1.12 -5.89 9.36
N MET A 408 0.76 -5.18 10.43
CA MET A 408 1.03 -3.76 10.56
C MET A 408 2.53 -3.46 10.60
N ASP A 409 3.33 -4.30 11.29
CA ASP A 409 4.79 -4.09 11.39
C ASP A 409 5.48 -4.33 10.04
N LEU A 410 5.14 -5.42 9.33
CA LEU A 410 5.68 -5.70 8.00
C LEU A 410 5.36 -4.57 6.99
N VAL A 411 4.15 -4.03 7.06
CA VAL A 411 3.76 -2.89 6.22
C VAL A 411 4.51 -1.64 6.62
N SER A 412 4.62 -1.36 7.94
CA SER A 412 5.34 -0.21 8.49
C SER A 412 6.76 -0.12 7.97
N ASP A 413 7.50 -1.22 8.04
CA ASP A 413 8.90 -1.29 7.60
C ASP A 413 9.06 -0.99 6.11
N ALA A 414 8.24 -1.65 5.28
CA ALA A 414 8.28 -1.44 3.83
C ALA A 414 7.83 -0.03 3.43
N TRP A 415 6.79 0.48 4.07
CA TRP A 415 6.26 1.83 3.87
C TRP A 415 7.28 2.89 4.24
N ALA A 416 7.97 2.71 5.38
CA ALA A 416 9.03 3.61 5.81
C ALA A 416 10.19 3.62 4.81
N GLY A 417 10.66 2.44 4.39
CA GLY A 417 11.79 2.32 3.48
C GLY A 417 11.56 2.98 2.13
N LEU A 418 10.40 2.72 1.51
CA LEU A 418 10.03 3.35 0.24
C LEU A 418 9.73 4.84 0.41
N GLY A 419 8.96 5.21 1.43
CA GLY A 419 8.58 6.60 1.70
C GLY A 419 9.78 7.50 1.98
N ALA A 420 10.72 7.04 2.80
CA ALA A 420 11.93 7.79 3.14
C ALA A 420 12.93 7.89 1.98
N ALA A 421 13.05 6.83 1.17
CA ALA A 421 13.96 6.83 0.03
C ALA A 421 13.42 7.67 -1.14
N PHE A 422 12.19 7.41 -1.56
CA PHE A 422 11.61 7.99 -2.78
C PHE A 422 10.85 9.30 -2.53
N GLY A 423 10.18 9.46 -1.39
CA GLY A 423 9.34 10.62 -1.11
C GLY A 423 10.05 11.96 -1.27
N PRO A 424 11.14 12.21 -0.54
CA PRO A 424 11.92 13.44 -0.69
C PRO A 424 12.47 13.61 -2.11
N LEU A 425 12.91 12.52 -2.75
CA LEU A 425 13.43 12.57 -4.11
C LEU A 425 12.35 12.95 -5.12
N VAL A 426 11.14 12.41 -5.02
CA VAL A 426 10.00 12.79 -5.88
C VAL A 426 9.68 14.28 -5.68
N VAL A 427 9.52 14.72 -4.43
CA VAL A 427 9.21 16.13 -4.13
C VAL A 427 10.28 17.06 -4.70
N MET A 428 11.55 16.78 -4.45
CA MET A 428 12.64 17.64 -4.90
C MET A 428 12.83 17.57 -6.43
N SER A 429 12.56 16.43 -7.07
CA SER A 429 12.60 16.30 -8.53
C SER A 429 11.54 17.17 -9.21
N LEU A 430 10.36 17.30 -8.61
CA LEU A 430 9.22 18.03 -9.17
C LEU A 430 9.26 19.54 -8.87
N PHE A 431 9.79 19.94 -7.71
CA PHE A 431 9.64 21.32 -7.23
C PHE A 431 10.94 22.09 -7.08
N TRP A 432 12.10 21.41 -7.06
CA TRP A 432 13.38 22.12 -6.90
C TRP A 432 14.30 21.96 -8.11
N ARG A 433 14.39 23.03 -8.89
CA ARG A 433 15.17 23.10 -10.13
C ARG A 433 16.67 22.79 -9.95
N ARG A 434 17.21 23.04 -8.73
CA ARG A 434 18.64 22.89 -8.40
C ARG A 434 19.07 21.45 -8.12
N THR A 435 18.13 20.52 -7.89
CA THR A 435 18.45 19.10 -7.62
C THR A 435 19.25 18.50 -8.77
N ASN A 436 20.35 17.82 -8.44
CA ASN A 436 21.24 17.17 -9.39
C ASN A 436 21.40 15.68 -9.09
N LEU A 437 22.07 14.94 -10.00
CA LEU A 437 22.26 13.48 -9.88
C LEU A 437 22.95 13.07 -8.56
N PRO A 438 24.08 13.68 -8.11
CA PRO A 438 24.69 13.32 -6.84
C PRO A 438 23.77 13.51 -5.64
N GLY A 439 22.99 14.61 -5.62
CA GLY A 439 22.00 14.88 -4.57
C GLY A 439 20.87 13.85 -4.57
N ALA A 440 20.37 13.48 -5.76
CA ALA A 440 19.34 12.46 -5.92
C ALA A 440 19.80 11.09 -5.38
N VAL A 441 21.01 10.66 -5.73
CA VAL A 441 21.60 9.41 -5.23
C VAL A 441 21.80 9.46 -3.72
N ALA A 442 22.37 10.57 -3.21
CA ALA A 442 22.61 10.72 -1.77
C ALA A 442 21.32 10.65 -0.94
N GLY A 443 20.25 11.31 -1.40
CA GLY A 443 18.96 11.27 -0.72
C GLY A 443 18.33 9.88 -0.74
N LEU A 444 18.29 9.25 -1.91
CA LEU A 444 17.72 7.92 -2.08
C LEU A 444 18.40 6.89 -1.16
N VAL A 445 19.75 6.89 -1.16
CA VAL A 445 20.53 5.94 -0.34
C VAL A 445 20.42 6.26 1.14
N SER A 446 20.54 7.54 1.53
CA SER A 446 20.45 7.92 2.96
C SER A 446 19.07 7.66 3.55
N GLY A 447 17.99 7.87 2.79
CA GLY A 447 16.63 7.56 3.24
C GLY A 447 16.45 6.08 3.52
N ALA A 448 16.80 5.21 2.56
CA ALA A 448 16.73 3.77 2.74
C ALA A 448 17.64 3.27 3.89
N ALA A 449 18.89 3.73 3.92
CA ALA A 449 19.85 3.33 4.95
C ALA A 449 19.39 3.75 6.35
N THR A 450 18.81 4.95 6.49
CA THR A 450 18.30 5.43 7.79
C THR A 450 17.24 4.49 8.33
N VAL A 451 16.27 4.07 7.51
CA VAL A 451 15.21 3.14 7.93
C VAL A 451 15.81 1.81 8.36
N LEU A 452 16.71 1.22 7.55
CA LEU A 452 17.35 -0.05 7.89
C LEU A 452 18.17 0.03 9.21
N ILE A 453 18.88 1.13 9.42
CA ILE A 453 19.64 1.35 10.67
C ILE A 453 18.69 1.53 11.86
N TRP A 454 17.62 2.30 11.68
CA TRP A 454 16.68 2.68 12.74
C TRP A 454 15.88 1.50 13.28
N ASP A 455 15.41 0.63 12.38
CA ASP A 455 14.47 -0.44 12.72
C ASP A 455 15.15 -1.79 12.98
N TYR A 456 16.36 -2.01 12.44
CA TYR A 456 17.00 -3.33 12.52
C TYR A 456 18.31 -3.40 13.29
N LEU A 457 19.01 -2.27 13.54
CA LEU A 457 20.27 -2.33 14.28
C LEU A 457 20.06 -2.04 15.78
N PRO A 458 20.39 -2.99 16.67
CA PRO A 458 20.22 -2.84 18.12
C PRO A 458 21.34 -1.97 18.75
N ILE A 459 21.36 -0.69 18.38
CA ILE A 459 22.43 0.26 18.74
C ILE A 459 22.24 0.85 20.14
N VAL A 460 20.98 0.99 20.61
CA VAL A 460 20.67 1.65 21.88
C VAL A 460 20.42 0.63 22.97
N ASN A 461 21.40 0.33 23.78
CA ASN A 461 21.33 -0.63 24.90
C ASN A 461 20.75 -2.02 24.50
N GLY A 462 21.08 -2.51 23.30
CA GLY A 462 20.58 -3.78 22.77
C GLY A 462 19.17 -3.71 22.16
N GLN A 463 18.60 -2.52 22.05
CA GLN A 463 17.34 -2.26 21.35
C GLN A 463 17.58 -1.47 20.06
N THR A 464 16.65 -1.57 19.10
CA THR A 464 16.65 -0.72 17.92
C THR A 464 16.36 0.73 18.31
N ILE A 465 16.76 1.69 17.48
CA ILE A 465 16.51 3.11 17.75
C ILE A 465 15.00 3.38 17.76
N GLY A 466 14.25 2.76 16.86
CA GLY A 466 12.79 2.85 16.81
C GLY A 466 12.14 2.45 18.12
N ASN A 467 12.48 1.28 18.65
CA ASN A 467 11.95 0.79 19.93
C ASN A 467 12.37 1.66 21.13
N ALA A 468 13.60 2.17 21.12
CA ALA A 468 14.12 3.00 22.21
C ALA A 468 13.50 4.40 22.26
N THR A 469 13.10 4.95 21.11
CA THR A 469 12.60 6.33 20.98
C THR A 469 11.09 6.44 20.78
N GLY A 470 10.45 5.37 20.29
CA GLY A 470 9.05 5.39 19.86
C GLY A 470 8.81 6.24 18.60
N ILE A 471 9.87 6.66 17.90
CA ILE A 471 9.76 7.49 16.70
C ILE A 471 9.76 6.58 15.46
N TYR A 472 8.75 6.75 14.63
CA TYR A 472 8.62 6.03 13.36
C TYR A 472 9.77 6.39 12.40
N SER A 473 10.45 5.39 11.90
CA SER A 473 11.65 5.53 11.05
C SER A 473 11.41 6.35 9.78
N LEU A 474 10.19 6.30 9.21
CA LEU A 474 9.81 7.11 8.05
C LEU A 474 10.04 8.61 8.29
N LEU A 475 9.64 9.13 9.46
CA LEU A 475 9.81 10.55 9.77
C LEU A 475 11.27 10.97 9.69
N VAL A 476 12.12 10.23 10.37
CA VAL A 476 13.56 10.52 10.45
C VAL A 476 14.23 10.28 9.10
N GLY A 477 13.95 9.16 8.45
CA GLY A 477 14.48 8.82 7.13
C GLY A 477 14.09 9.84 6.06
N PHE A 478 12.84 10.34 6.09
CA PHE A 478 12.36 11.36 5.16
C PHE A 478 13.14 12.68 5.33
N VAL A 479 13.31 13.14 6.58
CA VAL A 479 14.06 14.38 6.89
C VAL A 479 15.54 14.24 6.51
N ILE A 480 16.17 13.13 6.86
CA ILE A 480 17.58 12.86 6.54
C ILE A 480 17.77 12.81 5.00
N SER A 481 16.92 12.09 4.28
CA SER A 481 16.95 12.04 2.81
C SER A 481 16.84 13.44 2.21
N LEU A 482 15.88 14.25 2.68
CA LEU A 482 15.69 15.62 2.21
C LEU A 482 16.94 16.48 2.47
N CYS A 483 17.53 16.40 3.67
CA CYS A 483 18.75 17.10 4.01
C CYS A 483 19.92 16.70 3.09
N PHE A 484 20.10 15.39 2.83
CA PHE A 484 21.16 14.92 1.94
C PHE A 484 20.95 15.38 0.49
N ILE A 485 19.71 15.36 -0.02
CA ILE A 485 19.40 15.91 -1.34
C ILE A 485 19.82 17.37 -1.41
N VAL A 486 19.41 18.19 -0.42
CA VAL A 486 19.69 19.62 -0.42
C VAL A 486 21.19 19.89 -0.30
N ILE A 487 21.84 19.34 0.72
CA ILE A 487 23.26 19.62 1.01
C ILE A 487 24.12 19.16 -0.18
N VAL A 488 23.96 17.91 -0.62
CA VAL A 488 24.79 17.38 -1.71
C VAL A 488 24.53 18.11 -3.01
N SER A 489 23.27 18.45 -3.34
CA SER A 489 22.98 19.24 -4.52
C SER A 489 23.62 20.64 -4.45
N MET A 490 23.69 21.27 -3.28
CA MET A 490 24.28 22.61 -3.11
C MET A 490 25.79 22.61 -3.21
N VAL A 491 26.47 21.59 -2.67
CA VAL A 491 27.94 21.51 -2.65
C VAL A 491 28.54 20.88 -3.89
N THR A 492 27.74 20.27 -4.77
CA THR A 492 28.19 19.68 -6.04
C THR A 492 27.83 20.56 -7.22
N LYS A 493 28.38 20.23 -8.42
CA LYS A 493 28.14 20.97 -9.67
C LYS A 493 26.64 21.17 -9.92
N ALA A 494 26.25 22.37 -10.35
CA ALA A 494 24.87 22.65 -10.76
C ALA A 494 24.43 21.73 -11.89
N PRO A 495 23.11 21.44 -12.03
CA PRO A 495 22.60 20.73 -13.21
C PRO A 495 22.99 21.46 -14.48
N ASP A 496 23.25 20.69 -15.53
CA ASP A 496 23.60 21.25 -16.82
C ASP A 496 22.38 21.97 -17.47
N GLU A 497 22.64 22.87 -18.44
CA GLU A 497 21.58 23.67 -19.05
C GLU A 497 20.50 22.84 -19.72
N THR A 498 20.83 21.66 -20.24
CA THR A 498 19.86 20.72 -20.81
C THR A 498 18.87 20.18 -19.78
N ILE A 499 19.35 19.87 -18.58
CA ILE A 499 18.51 19.44 -17.46
C ILE A 499 17.62 20.58 -16.97
N LEU A 500 18.18 21.81 -16.92
CA LEU A 500 17.42 22.99 -16.53
C LEU A 500 16.36 23.35 -17.57
N ALA A 501 16.68 23.25 -18.86
CA ALA A 501 15.74 23.46 -19.97
C ALA A 501 14.58 22.45 -19.93
N GLN A 502 14.86 21.17 -19.67
CA GLN A 502 13.83 20.13 -19.49
C GLN A 502 12.90 20.44 -18.30
N PHE A 503 13.46 20.95 -17.19
CA PHE A 503 12.64 21.37 -16.05
C PHE A 503 11.73 22.55 -16.40
N ASP A 504 12.23 23.54 -17.12
CA ASP A 504 11.47 24.71 -17.55
C ASP A 504 10.42 24.34 -18.62
N GLU A 505 10.72 23.37 -19.50
CA GLU A 505 9.78 22.80 -20.47
C GLU A 505 8.63 22.08 -19.76
N TYR A 506 8.93 21.25 -18.75
CA TYR A 506 7.91 20.57 -17.96
C TYR A 506 6.97 21.58 -17.27
N LYS A 507 7.50 22.66 -16.73
CA LYS A 507 6.66 23.70 -16.10
C LYS A 507 5.73 24.38 -17.12
N LYS A 508 6.20 24.66 -18.31
CA LYS A 508 5.36 25.19 -19.40
C LYS A 508 4.31 24.18 -19.87
N TYR A 509 4.67 22.89 -19.90
CA TYR A 509 3.73 21.83 -20.25
C TYR A 509 2.61 21.72 -19.21
N GLU A 510 2.97 21.76 -17.92
CA GLU A 510 2.03 21.76 -16.81
C GLU A 510 1.04 22.94 -16.86
N GLU A 511 1.51 24.14 -17.25
CA GLU A 511 0.67 25.34 -17.38
C GLU A 511 -0.29 25.27 -18.57
N LYS A 512 0.10 24.66 -19.70
CA LYS A 512 -0.72 24.56 -20.91
C LYS A 512 -1.89 23.58 -20.77
N ASP A 513 -1.72 22.56 -19.96
CA ASP A 513 -2.75 21.54 -19.69
C ASP A 513 -3.80 22.03 -18.64
N MET A 514 -3.67 23.26 -18.10
CA MET A 514 -4.67 23.90 -17.20
C MET A 514 -5.90 24.35 -17.94
#